data_90fa514b0c0c7489dddab3468f4a1c85
#
_entry.id   90fa514b0c0c7489dddab3468f4a1c85
#
_cell.length_a   1.000
_cell.length_b   1.000
_cell.length_c   1.000
_cell.angle_alpha   90.00
_cell.angle_beta   90.00
_cell.angle_gamma   90.00
#
_symmetry.space_group_name_H-M   'P 1'
#
loop_
_entity.id
_entity.type
_entity.pdbx_description
1 polymer ?
#
loop_
_entity_poly.entity_id
_entity_poly.type
_entity_poly.pdbx_seq_one_letter_code
_entity_poly.pdbx_strand_id
1 'polypeptide(L)'
;MHKMAFTEKFEANNLITTIPAAPALLANNLRASLIKNRIPISGKVINRVTDPNPEERQFLAKYSSPTMVDIIYFTNQKSDNPLAESLLKTVGFYKTGNVSLESGRETIVRHLEEKRYDFDGLVLADGSGLSRANKVKPISQVKFLAEVMKEKYYDDFLKSLPIAGETGTLRRMFKSGNNYGQIFAKTGTLNGVKCLAGYIKTRDGRILSFSLLINGYLGSVDQIKARMEQLLEPVIDL
;
A
#
# COMPACT_ATOMS: atom_id res chain seq x y z
N MET A 1 13.10 27.46 1.99
CA MET A 1 11.69 27.62 1.52
C MET A 1 11.73 27.92 0.02
N HIS A 2 11.66 26.91 -0.84
CA HIS A 2 11.60 27.13 -2.28
C HIS A 2 10.15 27.41 -2.69
N LYS A 3 9.88 28.63 -3.11
CA LYS A 3 8.64 28.97 -3.80
C LYS A 3 8.73 28.42 -5.22
N MET A 4 7.98 27.36 -5.52
CA MET A 4 7.72 27.00 -6.92
C MET A 4 6.73 28.01 -7.50
N ALA A 5 7.16 28.77 -8.48
CA ALA A 5 6.29 29.58 -9.31
C ALA A 5 5.71 28.68 -10.40
N PHE A 6 4.41 28.45 -10.37
CA PHE A 6 3.70 27.78 -11.47
C PHE A 6 3.41 28.82 -12.54
N THR A 7 3.98 28.67 -13.73
CA THR A 7 3.63 29.44 -14.91
C THR A 7 2.44 28.76 -15.62
N GLU A 8 1.51 29.55 -16.14
CA GLU A 8 0.20 29.22 -16.72
C GLU A 8 0.19 28.32 -17.99
N LYS A 9 1.23 27.59 -18.29
CA LYS A 9 1.35 26.72 -19.48
C LYS A 9 1.61 25.24 -19.14
N PHE A 10 0.95 24.69 -18.16
CA PHE A 10 0.89 23.25 -18.02
C PHE A 10 -0.47 22.74 -18.47
N GLU A 11 -0.53 22.18 -19.68
CA GLU A 11 -1.57 21.22 -20.05
C GLU A 11 -1.66 20.17 -18.95
N ALA A 12 -2.88 19.72 -18.62
CA ALA A 12 -3.22 18.92 -17.45
C ALA A 12 -2.49 17.56 -17.41
N ASN A 13 -1.21 17.58 -17.16
CA ASN A 13 -0.49 16.42 -16.65
C ASN A 13 -0.82 16.30 -15.17
N ASN A 14 -1.41 15.18 -14.77
CA ASN A 14 -1.74 14.88 -13.39
C ASN A 14 -0.46 14.96 -12.52
N LEU A 15 -0.20 16.12 -11.94
CA LEU A 15 0.89 16.31 -11.01
C LEU A 15 0.48 15.76 -9.65
N ILE A 16 1.08 14.64 -9.25
CA ILE A 16 0.92 14.09 -7.90
C ILE A 16 1.92 14.79 -7.00
N THR A 17 1.42 15.58 -6.05
CA THR A 17 2.24 16.29 -5.06
C THR A 17 1.65 16.17 -3.66
N THR A 18 2.46 16.46 -2.64
CA THR A 18 1.98 16.54 -1.26
C THR A 18 1.11 17.78 -1.04
N ILE A 19 0.06 17.62 -0.24
CA ILE A 19 -0.83 18.71 0.15
C ILE A 19 -0.42 19.18 1.56
N PRO A 20 0.19 20.37 1.72
CA PRO A 20 0.76 20.79 3.01
C PRO A 20 -0.28 20.97 4.12
N ALA A 21 -1.54 21.24 3.78
CA ALA A 21 -2.62 21.49 4.73
C ALA A 21 -3.92 20.79 4.27
N ALA A 22 -3.88 19.46 4.17
CA ALA A 22 -5.00 18.65 3.66
C ALA A 22 -6.34 18.93 4.36
N PRO A 23 -6.43 19.06 5.70
CA PRO A 23 -7.70 19.40 6.36
C PRO A 23 -8.25 20.78 5.95
N ALA A 24 -7.38 21.77 5.83
CA ALA A 24 -7.78 23.12 5.39
C ALA A 24 -8.22 23.13 3.92
N LEU A 25 -7.55 22.38 3.04
CA LEU A 25 -7.94 22.23 1.64
C LEU A 25 -9.32 21.57 1.55
N LEU A 26 -9.56 20.48 2.27
CA LEU A 26 -10.86 19.81 2.30
C LEU A 26 -11.98 20.77 2.75
N ALA A 27 -11.75 21.49 3.83
CA ALA A 27 -12.73 22.45 4.36
C ALA A 27 -13.00 23.63 3.40
N ASN A 28 -11.96 24.14 2.72
CA ASN A 28 -12.13 25.18 1.69
C ASN A 28 -12.88 24.65 0.47
N ASN A 29 -12.62 23.43 0.01
CA ASN A 29 -13.35 22.81 -1.09
C ASN A 29 -14.82 22.57 -0.73
N LEU A 30 -15.09 22.10 0.49
CA LEU A 30 -16.45 21.97 1.00
C LEU A 30 -17.16 23.32 1.02
N ARG A 31 -16.54 24.36 1.58
CA ARG A 31 -17.08 25.73 1.59
C ARG A 31 -17.39 26.22 0.18
N ALA A 32 -16.46 26.05 -0.76
CA ALA A 32 -16.68 26.45 -2.16
C ALA A 32 -17.85 25.70 -2.80
N SER A 33 -17.95 24.39 -2.54
CA SER A 33 -19.07 23.57 -3.04
C SER A 33 -20.42 24.02 -2.47
N LEU A 34 -20.48 24.32 -1.19
CA LEU A 34 -21.71 24.79 -0.54
C LEU A 34 -22.14 26.14 -1.10
N ILE A 35 -21.22 27.10 -1.26
CA ILE A 35 -21.49 28.41 -1.88
C ILE A 35 -22.00 28.24 -3.33
N LYS A 36 -21.36 27.37 -4.11
CA LYS A 36 -21.80 27.04 -5.49
C LYS A 36 -23.23 26.51 -5.52
N ASN A 37 -23.62 25.76 -4.51
CA ASN A 37 -24.97 25.22 -4.36
C ASN A 37 -25.93 26.17 -3.61
N ARG A 38 -25.59 27.48 -3.53
CA ARG A 38 -26.41 28.54 -2.92
C ARG A 38 -26.69 28.36 -1.43
N ILE A 39 -25.84 27.60 -0.72
CA ILE A 39 -25.90 27.48 0.74
C ILE A 39 -24.98 28.57 1.31
N PRO A 40 -25.54 29.57 2.01
CA PRO A 40 -24.75 30.67 2.55
C PRO A 40 -23.88 30.19 3.70
N ILE A 41 -22.60 30.53 3.66
CA ILE A 41 -21.66 30.25 4.74
C ILE A 41 -20.98 31.54 5.14
N SER A 42 -21.27 31.97 6.36
CA SER A 42 -20.57 33.05 7.07
C SER A 42 -19.41 32.45 7.89
N GLY A 43 -18.28 33.08 7.86
CA GLY A 43 -17.13 32.66 8.66
C GLY A 43 -15.95 32.13 7.86
N LYS A 44 -14.85 31.93 8.56
CA LYS A 44 -13.56 31.48 8.00
C LYS A 44 -13.37 30.00 8.24
N VAL A 45 -12.66 29.31 7.33
CA VAL A 45 -12.18 27.95 7.58
C VAL A 45 -11.11 28.01 8.67
N ILE A 46 -11.31 27.26 9.73
CA ILE A 46 -10.39 27.14 10.86
C ILE A 46 -9.97 25.68 10.99
N ASN A 47 -8.67 25.44 11.07
CA ASN A 47 -8.12 24.13 11.42
C ASN A 47 -7.82 24.13 12.94
N ARG A 48 -8.50 23.26 13.69
CA ARG A 48 -8.27 23.10 15.15
C ARG A 48 -7.93 21.66 15.43
N VAL A 49 -6.94 21.48 16.30
CA VAL A 49 -6.52 20.16 16.79
C VAL A 49 -7.45 19.67 17.91
N THR A 50 -7.97 20.60 18.71
CA THR A 50 -8.90 20.30 19.81
C THR A 50 -10.22 21.02 19.60
N ASP A 51 -11.31 20.34 19.95
CA ASP A 51 -12.65 20.90 19.93
C ASP A 51 -12.99 21.48 21.32
N PRO A 52 -13.20 22.80 21.44
CA PRO A 52 -13.55 23.40 22.72
C PRO A 52 -14.97 23.06 23.18
N ASN A 53 -15.92 22.78 22.24
CA ASN A 53 -17.32 22.52 22.53
C ASN A 53 -17.86 21.33 21.72
N PRO A 54 -17.44 20.09 22.00
CA PRO A 54 -17.85 18.92 21.23
C PRO A 54 -19.36 18.63 21.32
N GLU A 55 -20.00 19.00 22.42
CA GLU A 55 -21.42 18.70 22.70
C GLU A 55 -22.43 19.62 21.97
N GLU A 56 -21.98 20.77 21.46
CA GLU A 56 -22.84 21.73 20.74
C GLU A 56 -23.00 21.42 19.24
N ARG A 57 -22.49 20.28 18.77
CA ARG A 57 -22.52 19.94 17.34
C ARG A 57 -23.73 19.12 16.96
N GLN A 58 -24.38 19.54 15.89
CA GLN A 58 -25.39 18.72 15.23
C GLN A 58 -24.73 17.82 14.17
N PHE A 59 -25.16 16.56 14.15
CA PHE A 59 -24.77 15.62 13.11
C PHE A 59 -25.50 15.99 11.81
N LEU A 60 -24.75 16.35 10.77
CA LEU A 60 -25.32 16.76 9.49
C LEU A 60 -25.29 15.62 8.45
N ALA A 61 -24.15 14.93 8.34
CA ALA A 61 -23.98 13.87 7.35
C ALA A 61 -22.84 12.93 7.76
N LYS A 62 -22.92 11.69 7.26
CA LYS A 62 -21.87 10.68 7.41
C LYS A 62 -21.37 10.26 6.03
N TYR A 63 -20.07 10.28 5.86
CA TYR A 63 -19.40 9.63 4.75
C TYR A 63 -18.75 8.34 5.24
N SER A 64 -19.04 7.23 4.55
CA SER A 64 -18.37 5.95 4.81
C SER A 64 -17.29 5.71 3.77
N SER A 65 -16.11 5.27 4.19
CA SER A 65 -15.06 4.83 3.28
C SER A 65 -15.51 3.60 2.49
N PRO A 66 -14.82 3.25 1.38
CA PRO A 66 -14.90 1.92 0.81
C PRO A 66 -14.60 0.84 1.85
N THR A 67 -14.93 -0.41 1.53
CA THR A 67 -14.62 -1.54 2.42
C THR A 67 -13.10 -1.70 2.60
N MET A 68 -12.67 -2.38 3.66
CA MET A 68 -11.25 -2.68 3.86
C MET A 68 -10.69 -3.52 2.72
N VAL A 69 -11.48 -4.46 2.18
CA VAL A 69 -11.10 -5.29 1.02
C VAL A 69 -10.81 -4.42 -0.20
N ASP A 70 -11.68 -3.44 -0.50
CA ASP A 70 -11.48 -2.52 -1.63
C ASP A 70 -10.23 -1.64 -1.43
N ILE A 71 -10.00 -1.16 -0.21
CA ILE A 71 -8.83 -0.34 0.12
C ILE A 71 -7.54 -1.16 -0.07
N ILE A 72 -7.51 -2.39 0.43
CA ILE A 72 -6.35 -3.29 0.27
C ILE A 72 -6.13 -3.63 -1.20
N TYR A 73 -7.20 -3.95 -1.94
CA TYR A 73 -7.14 -4.19 -3.37
C TYR A 73 -6.51 -3.02 -4.11
N PHE A 74 -7.03 -1.82 -3.91
CA PHE A 74 -6.49 -0.61 -4.55
C PHE A 74 -5.03 -0.37 -4.16
N THR A 75 -4.70 -0.49 -2.87
CA THR A 75 -3.35 -0.30 -2.35
C THR A 75 -2.35 -1.25 -3.02
N ASN A 76 -2.69 -2.52 -3.15
CA ASN A 76 -1.81 -3.53 -3.75
C ASN A 76 -1.70 -3.39 -5.27
N GLN A 77 -2.82 -3.18 -5.97
CA GLN A 77 -2.86 -3.04 -7.43
C GLN A 77 -2.09 -1.80 -7.92
N LYS A 78 -2.26 -0.68 -7.24
CA LYS A 78 -1.60 0.60 -7.59
C LYS A 78 -0.24 0.77 -6.92
N SER A 79 0.09 -0.06 -5.94
CA SER A 79 1.25 0.15 -5.07
C SER A 79 1.22 1.55 -4.43
N ASP A 80 0.07 1.89 -3.83
CA ASP A 80 -0.19 3.23 -3.30
C ASP A 80 0.46 3.42 -1.94
N ASN A 81 1.55 4.19 -1.91
CA ASN A 81 2.33 4.44 -0.70
C ASN A 81 1.56 5.24 0.37
N PRO A 82 0.85 6.34 0.03
CA PRO A 82 0.01 7.06 0.98
C PRO A 82 -1.05 6.18 1.66
N LEU A 83 -1.72 5.30 0.92
CA LEU A 83 -2.68 4.38 1.52
C LEU A 83 -2.02 3.36 2.44
N ALA A 84 -0.88 2.79 2.05
CA ALA A 84 -0.13 1.85 2.90
C ALA A 84 0.31 2.50 4.22
N GLU A 85 0.81 3.74 4.18
CA GLU A 85 1.13 4.52 5.39
C GLU A 85 -0.11 4.81 6.24
N SER A 86 -1.22 5.15 5.60
CA SER A 86 -2.48 5.43 6.29
C SER A 86 -3.03 4.18 6.96
N LEU A 87 -2.93 3.01 6.31
CA LEU A 87 -3.32 1.72 6.90
C LEU A 87 -2.49 1.39 8.13
N LEU A 88 -1.16 1.55 8.07
CA LEU A 88 -0.29 1.34 9.23
C LEU A 88 -0.71 2.22 10.42
N LYS A 89 -0.92 3.52 10.19
CA LYS A 89 -1.38 4.46 11.23
C LYS A 89 -2.77 4.12 11.75
N THR A 90 -3.68 3.69 10.87
CA THR A 90 -5.04 3.30 11.23
C THR A 90 -5.06 2.08 12.14
N VAL A 91 -4.22 1.08 11.86
CA VAL A 91 -4.04 -0.10 12.72
C VAL A 91 -3.57 0.31 14.12
N GLY A 92 -2.58 1.22 14.20
CA GLY A 92 -2.12 1.78 15.48
C GLY A 92 -3.24 2.50 16.23
N PHE A 93 -3.93 3.40 15.55
CA PHE A 93 -5.05 4.15 16.13
C PHE A 93 -6.15 3.24 16.66
N TYR A 94 -6.55 2.23 15.90
CA TYR A 94 -7.63 1.32 16.30
C TYR A 94 -7.29 0.53 17.58
N LYS A 95 -6.02 0.22 17.79
CA LYS A 95 -5.56 -0.54 18.97
C LYS A 95 -5.18 0.31 20.16
N THR A 96 -4.65 1.51 19.94
CA THR A 96 -4.03 2.34 21.02
C THR A 96 -4.67 3.72 21.16
N GLY A 97 -5.52 4.16 20.23
CA GLY A 97 -6.01 5.54 20.15
C GLY A 97 -4.98 6.54 19.60
N ASN A 98 -3.75 6.10 19.28
CA ASN A 98 -2.67 6.98 18.81
C ASN A 98 -2.44 6.81 17.30
N VAL A 99 -2.53 7.93 16.55
CA VAL A 99 -2.28 7.99 15.10
C VAL A 99 -0.81 8.28 14.84
N SER A 100 0.05 7.26 14.93
CA SER A 100 1.48 7.41 14.63
C SER A 100 2.01 6.18 13.86
N LEU A 101 3.16 6.33 13.20
CA LEU A 101 3.86 5.18 12.61
C LEU A 101 4.35 4.23 13.69
N GLU A 102 4.77 4.76 14.83
CA GLU A 102 5.27 3.98 15.96
C GLU A 102 4.19 3.06 16.52
N SER A 103 3.01 3.60 16.87
CA SER A 103 1.89 2.79 17.36
C SER A 103 1.43 1.74 16.36
N GLY A 104 1.48 2.06 15.06
CA GLY A 104 1.19 1.10 13.99
C GLY A 104 2.20 -0.04 13.94
N ARG A 105 3.49 0.27 13.98
CA ARG A 105 4.58 -0.72 13.97
C ARG A 105 4.50 -1.65 15.18
N GLU A 106 4.38 -1.09 16.37
CA GLU A 106 4.25 -1.86 17.62
C GLU A 106 3.03 -2.79 17.58
N THR A 107 1.91 -2.29 17.05
CA THR A 107 0.69 -3.09 16.91
C THR A 107 0.89 -4.26 15.96
N ILE A 108 1.56 -4.05 14.82
CA ILE A 108 1.86 -5.14 13.88
C ILE A 108 2.82 -6.15 14.50
N VAL A 109 3.92 -5.71 15.12
CA VAL A 109 4.88 -6.61 15.76
C VAL A 109 4.19 -7.47 16.81
N ARG A 110 3.41 -6.85 17.70
CA ARG A 110 2.64 -7.59 18.72
C ARG A 110 1.69 -8.60 18.09
N HIS A 111 1.01 -8.26 17.00
CA HIS A 111 0.14 -9.19 16.29
C HIS A 111 0.91 -10.39 15.74
N LEU A 112 2.10 -10.20 15.18
CA LEU A 112 2.95 -11.28 14.69
C LEU A 112 3.39 -12.20 15.84
N GLU A 113 3.73 -11.62 17.01
CA GLU A 113 4.06 -12.36 18.23
C GLU A 113 2.87 -13.20 18.73
N GLU A 114 1.69 -12.60 18.88
CA GLU A 114 0.46 -13.25 19.30
C GLU A 114 0.08 -14.44 18.41
N LYS A 115 0.28 -14.27 17.09
CA LYS A 115 0.06 -15.30 16.07
C LYS A 115 1.20 -16.32 15.99
N ARG A 116 2.32 -16.07 16.66
CA ARG A 116 3.55 -16.89 16.58
C ARG A 116 4.08 -17.03 15.15
N TYR A 117 3.91 -15.97 14.35
CA TYR A 117 4.49 -15.92 13.01
C TYR A 117 6.00 -15.72 13.09
N ASP A 118 6.73 -16.32 12.13
CA ASP A 118 8.16 -16.05 12.00
C ASP A 118 8.37 -14.66 11.40
N PHE A 119 8.96 -13.78 12.19
CA PHE A 119 9.35 -12.41 11.75
C PHE A 119 10.82 -12.11 12.07
N ASP A 120 11.63 -13.16 12.21
CA ASP A 120 13.06 -12.98 12.46
C ASP A 120 13.71 -12.10 11.40
N GLY A 121 14.47 -11.11 11.85
CA GLY A 121 15.12 -10.11 11.02
C GLY A 121 14.20 -9.04 10.43
N LEU A 122 12.92 -8.98 10.83
CA LEU A 122 12.02 -7.91 10.43
C LEU A 122 12.40 -6.59 11.12
N VAL A 123 12.60 -5.55 10.32
CA VAL A 123 12.60 -4.15 10.75
C VAL A 123 11.52 -3.43 9.96
N LEU A 124 10.48 -3.02 10.64
CA LEU A 124 9.35 -2.29 10.07
C LEU A 124 9.52 -0.80 10.37
N ALA A 125 9.97 -0.03 9.42
CA ALA A 125 10.19 1.40 9.58
C ALA A 125 8.98 2.24 9.12
N ASP A 126 8.28 1.80 8.07
CA ASP A 126 7.11 2.46 7.49
C ASP A 126 6.12 1.43 6.92
N GLY A 127 4.94 1.91 6.47
CA GLY A 127 3.93 1.06 5.85
C GLY A 127 4.11 0.91 4.34
N SER A 128 4.78 1.86 3.70
CA SER A 128 4.95 1.93 2.24
C SER A 128 6.12 1.10 1.71
N GLY A 129 7.08 0.77 2.57
CA GLY A 129 8.33 0.12 2.17
C GLY A 129 9.36 1.06 1.52
N LEU A 130 9.17 2.38 1.58
CA LEU A 130 10.10 3.36 0.99
C LEU A 130 11.35 3.58 1.84
N SER A 131 11.25 3.38 3.15
CA SER A 131 12.40 3.51 4.04
C SER A 131 13.44 2.42 3.76
N ARG A 132 14.69 2.82 3.57
CA ARG A 132 15.82 1.88 3.46
C ARG A 132 16.15 1.18 4.79
N ALA A 133 15.56 1.63 5.89
CA ALA A 133 15.67 0.97 7.18
C ALA A 133 14.81 -0.30 7.28
N ASN A 134 13.80 -0.47 6.42
CA ASN A 134 13.02 -1.70 6.37
C ASN A 134 13.92 -2.90 6.04
N LYS A 135 13.75 -3.99 6.79
CA LYS A 135 14.46 -5.26 6.56
C LYS A 135 13.52 -6.43 6.72
N VAL A 136 13.71 -7.45 5.92
CA VAL A 136 13.01 -8.72 6.03
C VAL A 136 13.90 -9.84 5.49
N LYS A 137 13.85 -11.02 6.11
CA LYS A 137 14.48 -12.22 5.55
C LYS A 137 13.54 -12.88 4.55
N PRO A 138 14.00 -13.31 3.36
CA PRO A 138 13.15 -14.02 2.40
C PRO A 138 12.41 -15.22 3.02
N ILE A 139 13.10 -16.00 3.85
CA ILE A 139 12.50 -17.18 4.48
C ILE A 139 11.38 -16.81 5.46
N SER A 140 11.54 -15.75 6.26
CA SER A 140 10.48 -15.29 7.18
C SER A 140 9.29 -14.76 6.40
N GLN A 141 9.52 -14.07 5.27
CA GLN A 141 8.44 -13.61 4.40
C GLN A 141 7.68 -14.76 3.74
N VAL A 142 8.38 -15.81 3.27
CA VAL A 142 7.75 -17.02 2.71
C VAL A 142 6.90 -17.74 3.76
N LYS A 143 7.44 -17.92 4.97
CA LYS A 143 6.69 -18.52 6.09
C LYS A 143 5.46 -17.70 6.46
N PHE A 144 5.60 -16.38 6.57
CA PHE A 144 4.47 -15.47 6.81
C PHE A 144 3.38 -15.63 5.74
N LEU A 145 3.74 -15.63 4.46
CA LEU A 145 2.80 -15.83 3.36
C LEU A 145 2.12 -17.20 3.43
N ALA A 146 2.84 -18.25 3.83
CA ALA A 146 2.26 -19.59 4.03
C ALA A 146 1.27 -19.62 5.20
N GLU A 147 1.53 -18.89 6.29
CA GLU A 147 0.57 -18.76 7.40
C GLU A 147 -0.69 -17.96 6.99
N VAL A 148 -0.52 -16.92 6.17
CA VAL A 148 -1.66 -16.13 5.64
C VAL A 148 -2.60 -17.01 4.82
N MET A 149 -2.11 -18.05 4.13
CA MET A 149 -2.97 -19.01 3.40
C MET A 149 -3.97 -19.77 4.30
N LYS A 150 -3.73 -19.84 5.59
CA LYS A 150 -4.61 -20.50 6.56
C LYS A 150 -5.66 -19.56 7.16
N GLU A 151 -5.55 -18.27 6.89
CA GLU A 151 -6.42 -17.26 7.46
C GLU A 151 -7.71 -17.08 6.63
N LYS A 152 -8.82 -16.80 7.31
CA LYS A 152 -10.13 -16.61 6.68
C LYS A 152 -10.21 -15.51 5.63
N TYR A 153 -9.28 -14.57 5.63
CA TYR A 153 -9.19 -13.45 4.68
C TYR A 153 -8.24 -13.74 3.51
N TYR A 154 -7.71 -14.95 3.40
CA TYR A 154 -6.74 -15.31 2.36
C TYR A 154 -7.24 -15.03 0.94
N ASP A 155 -8.47 -15.41 0.63
CA ASP A 155 -9.02 -15.23 -0.72
C ASP A 155 -9.11 -13.76 -1.11
N ASP A 156 -9.51 -12.89 -0.17
CA ASP A 156 -9.56 -11.44 -0.41
C ASP A 156 -8.16 -10.85 -0.56
N PHE A 157 -7.21 -11.32 0.25
CA PHE A 157 -5.81 -10.93 0.13
C PHE A 157 -5.21 -11.38 -1.20
N LEU A 158 -5.41 -12.64 -1.61
CA LEU A 158 -4.93 -13.17 -2.89
C LEU A 158 -5.49 -12.37 -4.06
N LYS A 159 -6.79 -12.09 -4.08
CA LYS A 159 -7.46 -11.26 -5.11
C LYS A 159 -6.93 -9.83 -5.15
N SER A 160 -6.44 -9.31 -4.04
CA SER A 160 -5.87 -7.95 -3.99
C SER A 160 -4.52 -7.84 -4.68
N LEU A 161 -3.78 -8.94 -4.81
CA LEU A 161 -2.44 -8.93 -5.39
C LEU A 161 -2.48 -8.71 -6.91
N PRO A 162 -1.51 -7.97 -7.48
CA PRO A 162 -1.28 -7.94 -8.92
C PRO A 162 -1.08 -9.33 -9.51
N ILE A 163 -1.64 -9.55 -10.72
CA ILE A 163 -1.58 -10.82 -11.44
C ILE A 163 -0.62 -10.70 -12.62
N ALA A 164 0.25 -11.68 -12.77
CA ALA A 164 1.25 -11.78 -13.84
C ALA A 164 0.62 -11.62 -15.24
N GLY A 165 1.11 -10.64 -16.01
CA GLY A 165 0.63 -10.33 -17.35
C GLY A 165 -0.72 -9.61 -17.43
N GLU A 166 -1.51 -9.57 -16.36
CA GLU A 166 -2.91 -9.13 -16.38
C GLU A 166 -3.16 -7.81 -15.67
N THR A 167 -2.82 -7.72 -14.36
CA THR A 167 -3.26 -6.61 -13.53
C THR A 167 -2.15 -5.91 -12.77
N GLY A 168 -2.43 -4.71 -12.29
CA GLY A 168 -1.60 -3.95 -11.36
C GLY A 168 -0.18 -3.75 -11.85
N THR A 169 0.76 -3.83 -10.92
CA THR A 169 2.20 -3.63 -11.20
C THR A 169 2.84 -4.79 -11.95
N LEU A 170 2.17 -5.94 -12.09
CA LEU A 170 2.64 -7.10 -12.85
C LEU A 170 2.11 -7.15 -14.29
N ARG A 171 1.22 -6.25 -14.69
CA ARG A 171 0.61 -6.23 -16.03
C ARG A 171 1.62 -6.24 -17.19
N ARG A 172 2.84 -5.76 -16.96
CA ARG A 172 3.92 -5.71 -17.95
C ARG A 172 5.03 -6.74 -17.71
N MET A 173 4.87 -7.62 -16.75
CA MET A 173 5.76 -8.75 -16.47
C MET A 173 5.02 -10.07 -16.78
N PHE A 174 5.77 -11.12 -17.14
CA PHE A 174 5.20 -12.46 -17.45
C PHE A 174 4.11 -12.42 -18.53
N LYS A 175 4.30 -11.61 -19.59
CA LYS A 175 3.30 -11.43 -20.64
C LYS A 175 3.09 -12.66 -21.55
N SER A 176 4.01 -13.59 -21.49
CA SER A 176 4.01 -14.83 -22.25
C SER A 176 4.62 -15.95 -21.41
N GLY A 177 4.45 -17.18 -21.84
CA GLY A 177 4.96 -18.35 -21.12
C GLY A 177 3.97 -18.90 -20.09
N ASN A 178 4.42 -19.87 -19.33
CA ASN A 178 3.57 -20.66 -18.43
C ASN A 178 3.10 -19.89 -17.21
N ASN A 179 3.81 -18.82 -16.82
CA ASN A 179 3.52 -18.02 -15.65
C ASN A 179 2.45 -16.93 -15.86
N TYR A 180 1.97 -16.72 -17.10
CA TYR A 180 0.88 -15.78 -17.37
C TYR A 180 -0.37 -16.17 -16.56
N GLY A 181 -0.90 -15.22 -15.79
CA GLY A 181 -2.07 -15.46 -14.93
C GLY A 181 -1.84 -16.37 -13.73
N GLN A 182 -0.61 -16.90 -13.51
CA GLN A 182 -0.35 -17.88 -12.46
C GLN A 182 0.42 -17.31 -11.24
N ILE A 183 0.93 -16.09 -11.34
CA ILE A 183 1.67 -15.43 -10.25
C ILE A 183 0.82 -14.28 -9.70
N PHE A 184 0.61 -14.29 -8.40
CA PHE A 184 -0.12 -13.29 -7.61
C PHE A 184 0.87 -12.66 -6.64
N ALA A 185 1.40 -11.47 -6.95
CA ALA A 185 2.51 -10.97 -6.15
C ALA A 185 2.58 -9.44 -6.08
N LYS A 186 3.13 -8.96 -4.96
CA LYS A 186 3.46 -7.55 -4.75
C LYS A 186 4.88 -7.27 -5.18
N THR A 187 5.06 -6.21 -5.95
CA THR A 187 6.38 -5.69 -6.35
C THR A 187 6.90 -4.63 -5.38
N GLY A 188 8.21 -4.56 -5.23
CA GLY A 188 8.92 -3.44 -4.62
C GLY A 188 10.04 -2.94 -5.54
N THR A 189 10.27 -1.62 -5.56
CA THR A 189 11.35 -1.03 -6.35
C THR A 189 11.90 0.21 -5.63
N LEU A 190 13.18 0.20 -5.33
CA LEU A 190 13.97 1.36 -4.93
C LEU A 190 15.23 1.40 -5.79
N ASN A 191 15.99 2.49 -5.72
CA ASN A 191 17.27 2.53 -6.40
C ASN A 191 18.20 1.41 -5.90
N GLY A 192 18.60 0.51 -6.80
CA GLY A 192 19.42 -0.67 -6.49
C GLY A 192 18.67 -1.81 -5.78
N VAL A 193 17.33 -1.74 -5.63
CA VAL A 193 16.53 -2.79 -4.98
C VAL A 193 15.34 -3.16 -5.86
N LYS A 194 15.13 -4.45 -6.06
CA LYS A 194 13.95 -5.00 -6.72
C LYS A 194 13.44 -6.21 -5.97
N CYS A 195 12.15 -6.20 -5.63
CA CYS A 195 11.52 -7.25 -4.85
C CYS A 195 10.25 -7.75 -5.54
N LEU A 196 9.95 -9.02 -5.32
CA LEU A 196 8.71 -9.67 -5.72
C LEU A 196 8.39 -10.77 -4.71
N ALA A 197 7.23 -10.72 -4.09
CA ALA A 197 6.79 -11.72 -3.12
C ALA A 197 5.30 -11.96 -3.23
N GLY A 198 4.88 -13.21 -3.05
CA GLY A 198 3.48 -13.62 -3.20
C GLY A 198 3.33 -15.11 -3.42
N TYR A 199 2.47 -15.47 -4.35
CA TYR A 199 2.07 -16.85 -4.62
C TYR A 199 2.20 -17.22 -6.10
N ILE A 200 2.51 -18.50 -6.36
CA ILE A 200 2.51 -19.11 -7.68
C ILE A 200 1.56 -20.30 -7.64
N LYS A 201 0.64 -20.37 -8.59
CA LYS A 201 -0.20 -21.54 -8.81
C LYS A 201 0.50 -22.47 -9.80
N THR A 202 0.87 -23.65 -9.37
CA THR A 202 1.52 -24.67 -10.19
C THR A 202 0.54 -25.39 -11.11
N ARG A 203 1.04 -26.10 -12.11
CA ARG A 203 0.19 -26.85 -13.07
C ARG A 203 -0.63 -27.96 -12.43
N ASP A 204 -0.11 -28.59 -11.37
CA ASP A 204 -0.84 -29.61 -10.60
C ASP A 204 -1.85 -29.00 -9.60
N GLY A 205 -2.00 -27.65 -9.60
CA GLY A 205 -2.99 -26.95 -8.78
C GLY A 205 -2.54 -26.57 -7.38
N ARG A 206 -1.29 -26.88 -7.00
CA ARG A 206 -0.75 -26.40 -5.70
C ARG A 206 -0.51 -24.87 -5.74
N ILE A 207 -0.52 -24.27 -4.58
CA ILE A 207 -0.15 -22.85 -4.40
C ILE A 207 1.12 -22.80 -3.55
N LEU A 208 2.17 -22.19 -4.11
CA LEU A 208 3.45 -22.01 -3.46
C LEU A 208 3.65 -20.54 -3.09
N SER A 209 4.09 -20.27 -1.86
CA SER A 209 4.54 -18.94 -1.47
C SER A 209 6.00 -18.72 -1.87
N PHE A 210 6.34 -17.51 -2.30
CA PHE A 210 7.71 -17.18 -2.70
C PHE A 210 8.12 -15.77 -2.32
N SER A 211 9.43 -15.53 -2.24
CA SER A 211 10.03 -14.22 -2.01
C SER A 211 11.35 -14.09 -2.78
N LEU A 212 11.43 -13.11 -3.68
CA LEU A 212 12.63 -12.71 -4.39
C LEU A 212 13.03 -11.29 -3.95
N LEU A 213 14.17 -11.17 -3.27
CA LEU A 213 14.70 -9.89 -2.81
C LEU A 213 16.09 -9.69 -3.43
N ILE A 214 16.22 -8.70 -4.32
CA ILE A 214 17.45 -8.39 -5.03
C ILE A 214 17.92 -7.01 -4.59
N ASN A 215 19.13 -6.94 -4.04
CA ASN A 215 19.76 -5.71 -3.58
C ASN A 215 21.09 -5.48 -4.31
N GLY A 216 21.46 -4.22 -4.51
CA GLY A 216 22.75 -3.84 -5.08
C GLY A 216 22.94 -4.29 -6.53
N TYR A 217 21.85 -4.47 -7.28
CA TYR A 217 21.98 -4.89 -8.68
C TYR A 217 22.60 -3.79 -9.56
N LEU A 218 23.35 -4.24 -10.55
CA LEU A 218 23.88 -3.40 -11.62
C LEU A 218 23.03 -3.57 -12.88
N GLY A 219 22.89 -2.52 -13.68
CA GLY A 219 22.11 -2.53 -14.91
C GLY A 219 20.71 -1.93 -14.75
N SER A 220 19.84 -2.15 -15.73
CA SER A 220 18.51 -1.57 -15.78
C SER A 220 17.49 -2.40 -14.98
N VAL A 221 16.42 -1.72 -14.53
CA VAL A 221 15.29 -2.38 -13.86
C VAL A 221 14.65 -3.45 -14.76
N ASP A 222 14.64 -3.24 -16.08
CA ASP A 222 14.02 -4.19 -17.01
C ASP A 222 14.86 -5.45 -17.18
N GLN A 223 16.19 -5.35 -17.14
CA GLN A 223 17.06 -6.52 -17.09
C GLN A 223 16.83 -7.38 -15.84
N ILE A 224 16.62 -6.71 -14.69
CA ILE A 224 16.34 -7.43 -13.43
C ILE A 224 14.96 -8.09 -13.46
N LYS A 225 13.93 -7.41 -14.01
CA LYS A 225 12.61 -8.03 -14.22
C LYS A 225 12.71 -9.28 -15.08
N ALA A 226 13.41 -9.22 -16.22
CA ALA A 226 13.59 -10.37 -17.10
C ALA A 226 14.28 -11.55 -16.37
N ARG A 227 15.29 -11.29 -15.55
CA ARG A 227 15.93 -12.31 -14.71
C ARG A 227 14.98 -12.90 -13.67
N MET A 228 14.13 -12.09 -13.05
CA MET A 228 13.11 -12.58 -12.11
C MET A 228 12.08 -13.46 -12.82
N GLU A 229 11.67 -13.11 -14.04
CA GLU A 229 10.78 -13.91 -14.87
C GLU A 229 11.42 -15.27 -15.18
N GLN A 230 12.68 -15.29 -15.64
CA GLN A 230 13.43 -16.52 -15.91
C GLN A 230 13.57 -17.42 -14.68
N LEU A 231 13.84 -16.85 -13.50
CA LEU A 231 13.99 -17.61 -12.24
C LEU A 231 12.67 -18.27 -11.80
N LEU A 232 11.54 -17.63 -12.08
CA LEU A 232 10.23 -18.14 -11.69
C LEU A 232 9.58 -19.05 -12.73
N GLU A 233 10.07 -19.04 -13.97
CA GLU A 233 9.48 -19.84 -15.04
C GLU A 233 9.42 -21.34 -14.74
N PRO A 234 10.49 -22.02 -14.24
CA PRO A 234 10.43 -23.44 -13.93
C PRO A 234 9.62 -23.78 -12.68
N VAL A 235 9.29 -22.82 -11.83
CA VAL A 235 8.61 -23.07 -10.55
C VAL A 235 7.16 -23.53 -10.76
N ILE A 236 6.55 -23.19 -11.90
CA ILE A 236 5.19 -23.62 -12.21
C ILE A 236 5.09 -25.14 -12.47
N ASP A 237 6.21 -25.78 -12.81
CA ASP A 237 6.30 -27.20 -13.15
C ASP A 237 6.72 -28.07 -11.93
N LEU A 238 6.95 -27.44 -10.75
CA LEU A 238 7.23 -28.14 -9.51
C LEU A 238 5.95 -28.81 -8.98
#